data_0616a827b82245fd6f1ca7a3bfaf0e28
#
_entry.id   0616a827b82245fd6f1ca7a3bfaf0e28
#
_cell.length_a   1.000
_cell.length_b   1.000
_cell.length_c   1.000
_cell.angle_alpha   90.00
_cell.angle_beta   90.00
_cell.angle_gamma   90.00
#
_symmetry.space_group_name_H-M   'P 1'
#
loop_
_entity.id
_entity.type
_entity.pdbx_description
1 polymer ?
#
loop_
_entity_poly.entity_id
_entity_poly.type
_entity_poly.pdbx_seq_one_letter_code
_entity_poly.pdbx_strand_id
1 'polypeptide(L)'
;MGRAGVLGLAVAALSLGEAACLVQITHVADPRPIFVEARAEAKRLTGRPGRAHELNVLVWNRDDRELVRVSLPMWIVRKAERHIDWDDDGAFDGDRRAKDHVREAMRHVRLEDLEKAGLGILAEVEEEGGDQVLVWLR
;
A
#
# COMPACT_ATOMS: atom_id res chain seq x y z
N MET A 1 4.01 -60.84 7.19
CA MET A 1 4.55 -59.71 7.97
C MET A 1 4.74 -58.53 7.05
N GLY A 2 3.76 -57.70 6.96
CA GLY A 2 3.74 -56.55 6.04
C GLY A 2 4.19 -55.32 6.82
N ARG A 3 5.17 -54.59 6.26
CA ARG A 3 5.52 -53.23 6.70
C ARG A 3 4.92 -52.27 5.68
N ALA A 4 3.82 -51.66 6.11
CA ALA A 4 3.19 -50.58 5.39
C ALA A 4 4.10 -49.34 5.39
N GLY A 5 4.57 -48.97 4.20
CA GLY A 5 5.26 -47.70 3.96
C GLY A 5 4.26 -46.57 3.95
N VAL A 6 4.42 -45.67 4.92
CA VAL A 6 3.67 -44.39 4.95
C VAL A 6 4.29 -43.47 3.92
N LEU A 7 3.63 -43.29 2.79
CA LEU A 7 3.94 -42.23 1.84
C LEU A 7 3.50 -40.88 2.45
N GLY A 8 4.46 -40.15 2.95
CA GLY A 8 4.28 -38.77 3.36
C GLY A 8 4.06 -37.91 2.12
N LEU A 9 2.83 -37.50 1.89
CA LEU A 9 2.48 -36.51 0.88
C LEU A 9 2.92 -35.13 1.40
N ALA A 10 4.10 -34.68 0.95
CA ALA A 10 4.52 -33.30 1.16
C ALA A 10 3.69 -32.40 0.27
N VAL A 11 2.65 -31.81 0.82
CA VAL A 11 1.92 -30.71 0.15
C VAL A 11 2.83 -29.49 0.20
N ALA A 12 3.57 -29.27 -0.86
CA ALA A 12 4.24 -28.01 -1.10
C ALA A 12 3.15 -26.97 -1.42
N ALA A 13 2.76 -26.21 -0.42
CA ALA A 13 1.94 -25.01 -0.61
C ALA A 13 2.80 -23.99 -1.37
N LEU A 14 2.68 -24.00 -2.70
CA LEU A 14 3.10 -22.89 -3.53
C LEU A 14 2.19 -21.71 -3.19
N SER A 15 2.60 -20.89 -2.25
CA SER A 15 2.06 -19.55 -2.08
C SER A 15 2.49 -18.73 -3.29
N LEU A 16 1.73 -18.82 -4.37
CA LEU A 16 1.72 -17.82 -5.42
C LEU A 16 1.33 -16.53 -4.72
N GLY A 17 2.32 -15.65 -4.53
CA GLY A 17 2.09 -14.32 -4.01
C GLY A 17 1.18 -13.59 -4.99
N GLU A 18 -0.12 -13.67 -4.75
CA GLU A 18 -1.08 -12.84 -5.43
C GLU A 18 -0.75 -11.40 -5.06
N ALA A 19 -0.29 -10.64 -6.04
CA ALA A 19 -0.12 -9.19 -5.93
C ALA A 19 -1.52 -8.57 -5.90
N ALA A 20 -2.18 -8.73 -4.77
CA ALA A 20 -3.49 -8.18 -4.51
C ALA A 20 -3.34 -6.74 -3.97
N CYS A 21 -4.27 -5.88 -4.35
CA CYS A 21 -4.46 -4.61 -3.65
C CYS A 21 -4.78 -4.91 -2.19
N LEU A 22 -3.93 -4.45 -1.27
CA LEU A 22 -4.15 -4.62 0.17
C LEU A 22 -4.56 -3.28 0.77
N VAL A 23 -5.74 -3.27 1.38
CA VAL A 23 -6.20 -2.18 2.23
C VAL A 23 -6.36 -2.72 3.64
N GLN A 24 -5.64 -2.16 4.59
CA GLN A 24 -5.70 -2.53 5.99
C GLN A 24 -6.04 -1.31 6.82
N ILE A 25 -7.08 -1.43 7.63
CA ILE A 25 -7.53 -0.39 8.55
C ILE A 25 -7.37 -0.92 9.97
N THR A 26 -6.63 -0.21 10.81
CA THR A 26 -6.40 -0.57 12.20
C THR A 26 -6.56 0.64 13.11
N HIS A 27 -6.99 0.40 14.33
CA HIS A 27 -7.03 1.45 15.36
C HIS A 27 -5.78 1.32 16.21
N VAL A 28 -4.99 2.38 16.29
CA VAL A 28 -3.75 2.42 17.09
C VAL A 28 -3.74 3.66 17.97
N ALA A 29 -3.19 3.54 19.16
CA ALA A 29 -3.08 4.67 20.08
C ALA A 29 -1.92 5.60 19.70
N ASP A 30 -0.83 5.03 19.19
CA ASP A 30 0.38 5.76 18.79
C ASP A 30 0.87 5.27 17.43
N PRO A 31 0.75 6.06 16.37
CA PRO A 31 1.18 5.71 15.02
C PRO A 31 2.70 5.84 14.82
N ARG A 32 3.41 6.56 15.69
CA ARG A 32 4.83 6.92 15.50
C ARG A 32 5.74 5.73 15.20
N PRO A 33 5.68 4.60 15.91
CA PRO A 33 6.54 3.46 15.60
C PRO A 33 6.34 2.94 14.18
N ILE A 34 5.08 2.92 13.71
CA ILE A 34 4.70 2.42 12.38
C ILE A 34 5.23 3.36 11.28
N PHE A 35 5.10 4.67 11.48
CA PHE A 35 5.64 5.66 10.54
C PHE A 35 7.18 5.65 10.51
N VAL A 36 7.84 5.48 11.66
CA VAL A 36 9.30 5.35 11.72
C VAL A 36 9.78 4.14 10.92
N GLU A 37 9.13 3.01 11.07
CA GLU A 37 9.47 1.80 10.33
C GLU A 37 9.24 1.97 8.82
N ALA A 38 8.09 2.50 8.42
CA ALA A 38 7.76 2.77 7.03
C ALA A 38 8.73 3.77 6.37
N ARG A 39 9.10 4.83 7.07
CA ARG A 39 10.13 5.79 6.60
C ARG A 39 11.49 5.13 6.44
N ALA A 40 11.88 4.28 7.37
CA ALA A 40 13.15 3.56 7.30
C ALA A 40 13.18 2.60 6.11
N GLU A 41 12.09 1.91 5.83
CA GLU A 41 11.93 1.08 4.63
C GLU A 41 12.07 1.91 3.36
N ALA A 42 11.29 2.98 3.25
CA ALA A 42 11.30 3.86 2.09
C ALA A 42 12.66 4.52 1.84
N LYS A 43 13.35 4.97 2.89
CA LYS A 43 14.71 5.54 2.79
C LYS A 43 15.74 4.52 2.29
N ARG A 44 15.63 3.26 2.68
CA ARG A 44 16.52 2.20 2.18
C ARG A 44 16.36 1.96 0.68
N LEU A 45 15.20 2.27 0.12
CA LEU A 45 14.90 2.12 -1.30
C LEU A 45 15.31 3.34 -2.12
N THR A 46 15.39 4.52 -1.49
CA THR A 46 15.73 5.78 -2.16
C THR A 46 17.08 5.69 -2.85
N GLY A 47 17.11 6.05 -4.13
CA GLY A 47 18.31 6.04 -4.95
C GLY A 47 18.75 4.65 -5.43
N ARG A 48 18.01 3.59 -5.12
CA ARG A 48 18.27 2.28 -5.70
C ARG A 48 17.78 2.23 -7.15
N PRO A 49 18.57 1.63 -8.06
CA PRO A 49 18.10 1.39 -9.42
C PRO A 49 17.00 0.35 -9.41
N GLY A 50 15.99 0.54 -10.25
CA GLY A 50 14.89 -0.40 -10.40
C GLY A 50 13.58 0.29 -10.72
N ARG A 51 12.62 -0.51 -11.16
CA ARG A 51 11.25 -0.07 -11.37
C ARG A 51 10.43 -0.30 -10.12
N ALA A 52 9.56 0.63 -9.81
CA ALA A 52 8.58 0.45 -8.76
C ALA A 52 7.59 -0.66 -9.13
N HIS A 53 7.35 -1.56 -8.19
CA HIS A 53 6.40 -2.65 -8.31
C HIS A 53 5.13 -2.38 -7.51
N GLU A 54 5.21 -1.51 -6.52
CA GLU A 54 4.14 -1.27 -5.58
C GLU A 54 4.16 0.18 -5.09
N LEU A 55 2.98 0.78 -5.05
CA LEU A 55 2.70 2.06 -4.40
C LEU A 55 2.15 1.79 -3.00
N ASN A 56 2.79 2.36 -2.00
CA ASN A 56 2.37 2.26 -0.62
C ASN A 56 1.90 3.61 -0.10
N VAL A 57 0.79 3.61 0.61
CA VAL A 57 0.22 4.78 1.28
C VAL A 57 -0.07 4.42 2.72
N LEU A 58 0.40 5.23 3.64
CA LEU A 58 0.11 5.13 5.07
C LEU A 58 -0.53 6.43 5.51
N VAL A 59 -1.74 6.34 6.05
CA VAL A 59 -2.51 7.49 6.53
C VAL A 59 -2.86 7.28 7.99
N TRP A 60 -2.62 8.27 8.81
CA TRP A 60 -3.07 8.34 10.19
C TRP A 60 -4.09 9.45 10.36
N ASN A 61 -5.28 9.10 10.84
CA ASN A 61 -6.31 10.05 11.26
C ASN A 61 -6.32 10.10 12.78
N ARG A 62 -6.00 11.27 13.33
CA ARG A 62 -5.90 11.48 14.76
C ARG A 62 -7.23 11.39 15.48
N ASP A 63 -8.28 11.95 14.89
CA ASP A 63 -9.59 12.05 15.54
C ASP A 63 -10.22 10.68 15.74
N ASP A 64 -10.11 9.82 14.75
CA ASP A 64 -10.64 8.46 14.78
C ASP A 64 -9.63 7.43 15.32
N ARG A 65 -8.36 7.84 15.54
CA ARG A 65 -7.23 6.95 15.86
C ARG A 65 -7.08 5.81 14.87
N GLU A 66 -7.37 6.11 13.64
CA GLU A 66 -7.40 5.14 12.55
C GLU A 66 -6.15 5.25 11.70
N LEU A 67 -5.51 4.11 11.51
CA LEU A 67 -4.37 3.94 10.62
C LEU A 67 -4.81 3.14 9.40
N VAL A 68 -4.70 3.75 8.24
CA VAL A 68 -5.01 3.12 6.96
C VAL A 68 -3.70 2.84 6.22
N ARG A 69 -3.46 1.59 5.87
CA ARG A 69 -2.37 1.18 4.99
C ARG A 69 -2.93 0.66 3.68
N VAL A 70 -2.46 1.22 2.59
CA VAL A 70 -2.84 0.80 1.24
C VAL A 70 -1.58 0.39 0.48
N SER A 71 -1.60 -0.80 -0.09
CA SER A 71 -0.55 -1.29 -0.98
C SER A 71 -1.16 -1.62 -2.32
N LEU A 72 -0.74 -0.92 -3.36
CA LEU A 72 -1.26 -1.04 -4.72
C LEU A 72 -0.15 -1.52 -5.66
N PRO A 73 -0.28 -2.71 -6.26
CA PRO A 73 0.61 -3.12 -7.34
C PRO A 73 0.61 -2.11 -8.49
N MET A 74 1.76 -1.76 -9.02
CA MET A 74 1.89 -0.74 -10.07
C MET A 74 1.10 -1.07 -11.34
N TRP A 75 0.84 -2.35 -11.62
CA TRP A 75 0.00 -2.73 -12.75
C TRP A 75 -1.46 -2.28 -12.58
N ILE A 76 -1.97 -2.28 -11.32
CA ILE A 76 -3.30 -1.73 -11.00
C ILE A 76 -3.31 -0.22 -11.22
N VAL A 77 -2.28 0.47 -10.74
CA VAL A 77 -2.15 1.93 -10.92
C VAL A 77 -2.15 2.30 -12.39
N ARG A 78 -1.38 1.56 -13.23
CA ARG A 78 -1.34 1.76 -14.69
C ARG A 78 -2.67 1.46 -15.37
N LYS A 79 -3.39 0.44 -14.90
CA LYS A 79 -4.71 0.10 -15.45
C LYS A 79 -5.75 1.13 -15.05
N ALA A 80 -5.68 1.63 -13.84
CA ALA A 80 -6.54 2.66 -13.30
C ALA A 80 -6.47 3.95 -14.12
N GLU A 81 -5.27 4.42 -14.45
CA GLU A 81 -5.07 5.62 -15.26
C GLU A 81 -5.76 5.56 -16.63
N ARG A 82 -5.88 4.36 -17.21
CA ARG A 82 -6.48 4.18 -18.52
C ARG A 82 -8.00 4.00 -18.51
N HIS A 83 -8.61 3.56 -17.41
CA HIS A 83 -9.95 2.98 -17.42
C HIS A 83 -10.84 3.34 -16.24
N ILE A 84 -10.33 4.03 -15.23
CA ILE A 84 -11.13 4.35 -14.04
C ILE A 84 -11.54 5.81 -14.08
N ASP A 85 -12.83 5.99 -14.33
CA ASP A 85 -13.53 7.16 -13.84
C ASP A 85 -13.55 7.06 -12.31
N TRP A 86 -12.71 7.82 -11.64
CA TRP A 86 -12.59 7.81 -10.18
C TRP A 86 -13.88 8.22 -9.47
N ASP A 87 -14.88 8.64 -10.25
CA ASP A 87 -16.21 9.00 -9.78
C ASP A 87 -17.16 7.79 -9.69
N ASP A 88 -16.77 6.62 -10.17
CA ASP A 88 -17.63 5.43 -10.09
C ASP A 88 -17.57 4.78 -8.71
N ASP A 89 -18.72 4.78 -8.03
CA ASP A 89 -18.90 4.31 -6.65
C ASP A 89 -18.68 2.79 -6.43
N GLY A 90 -18.46 2.04 -7.51
CA GLY A 90 -18.32 0.58 -7.47
C GLY A 90 -16.91 0.03 -7.28
N ALA A 91 -15.87 0.85 -7.35
CA ALA A 91 -14.48 0.35 -7.38
C ALA A 91 -13.91 -0.06 -6.00
N PHE A 92 -14.50 0.40 -4.91
CA PHE A 92 -14.07 0.10 -3.55
C PHE A 92 -15.29 -0.16 -2.66
N ASP A 93 -15.52 -1.41 -2.33
CA ASP A 93 -16.53 -1.83 -1.34
C ASP A 93 -15.92 -1.68 0.07
N GLY A 94 -15.82 -0.44 0.54
CA GLY A 94 -15.20 -0.12 1.81
C GLY A 94 -15.63 1.22 2.37
N ASP A 95 -15.15 1.56 3.54
CA ASP A 95 -15.44 2.81 4.26
C ASP A 95 -15.23 4.03 3.36
N ARG A 96 -16.27 4.86 3.22
CA ARG A 96 -16.26 6.07 2.37
C ARG A 96 -15.13 7.04 2.72
N ARG A 97 -14.72 7.10 4.00
CA ARG A 97 -13.65 7.98 4.48
C ARG A 97 -12.27 7.55 3.97
N ALA A 98 -11.97 6.25 4.03
CA ALA A 98 -10.73 5.72 3.48
C ALA A 98 -10.62 5.97 1.96
N LYS A 99 -11.75 5.84 1.25
CA LYS A 99 -11.87 6.14 -0.17
C LYS A 99 -11.55 7.62 -0.47
N ASP A 100 -12.08 8.53 0.32
CA ASP A 100 -11.88 9.96 0.11
C ASP A 100 -10.43 10.38 0.35
N HIS A 101 -9.76 9.82 1.36
CA HIS A 101 -8.34 10.08 1.62
C HIS A 101 -7.43 9.52 0.52
N VAL A 102 -7.71 8.32 0.02
CA VAL A 102 -6.96 7.74 -1.10
C VAL A 102 -7.19 8.55 -2.37
N ARG A 103 -8.44 8.97 -2.63
CA ARG A 103 -8.79 9.80 -3.78
C ARG A 103 -8.06 11.14 -3.74
N GLU A 104 -8.03 11.81 -2.60
CA GLU A 104 -7.34 13.08 -2.43
C GLU A 104 -5.83 12.93 -2.61
N ALA A 105 -5.22 11.90 -2.03
CA ALA A 105 -3.80 11.61 -2.22
C ALA A 105 -3.46 11.32 -3.71
N MET A 106 -4.34 10.64 -4.43
CA MET A 106 -4.13 10.27 -5.83
C MET A 106 -4.43 11.39 -6.83
N ARG A 107 -5.21 12.42 -6.46
CA ARG A 107 -5.49 13.58 -7.34
C ARG A 107 -4.25 14.34 -7.78
N HIS A 108 -3.22 14.34 -6.94
CA HIS A 108 -1.99 15.12 -7.17
C HIS A 108 -0.85 14.30 -7.75
N VAL A 109 -1.05 13.00 -7.96
CA VAL A 109 -0.01 12.08 -8.41
C VAL A 109 -0.33 11.59 -9.82
N ARG A 110 0.46 12.03 -10.80
CA ARG A 110 0.42 11.46 -12.15
C ARG A 110 1.32 10.23 -12.23
N LEU A 111 0.89 9.22 -12.98
CA LEU A 111 1.68 8.00 -13.17
C LEU A 111 3.07 8.30 -13.75
N GLU A 112 3.16 9.25 -14.68
CA GLU A 112 4.45 9.69 -15.24
C GLU A 112 5.40 10.25 -14.17
N ASP A 113 4.87 10.95 -13.18
CA ASP A 113 5.66 11.49 -12.07
C ASP A 113 6.11 10.37 -11.14
N LEU A 114 5.28 9.36 -10.93
CA LEU A 114 5.63 8.15 -10.18
C LEU A 114 6.76 7.36 -10.85
N GLU A 115 6.68 7.18 -12.17
CA GLU A 115 7.69 6.45 -12.92
C GLU A 115 9.02 7.20 -12.97
N LYS A 116 9.01 8.53 -12.95
CA LYS A 116 10.20 9.39 -12.92
C LYS A 116 10.82 9.52 -11.54
N ALA A 117 10.01 9.44 -10.49
CA ALA A 117 10.49 9.63 -9.12
C ALA A 117 11.40 8.50 -8.62
N GLY A 118 11.29 7.30 -9.22
CA GLY A 118 12.05 6.13 -8.78
C GLY A 118 11.53 5.55 -7.46
N LEU A 119 12.36 4.71 -6.84
CA LEU A 119 12.02 4.06 -5.58
C LEU A 119 12.21 5.00 -4.39
N GLY A 120 11.42 4.81 -3.34
CA GLY A 120 11.52 5.54 -2.09
C GLY A 120 10.37 6.48 -1.82
N ILE A 121 10.59 7.47 -0.96
CA ILE A 121 9.56 8.41 -0.53
C ILE A 121 9.17 9.34 -1.67
N LEU A 122 7.85 9.38 -1.95
CA LEU A 122 7.25 10.31 -2.90
C LEU A 122 6.71 11.56 -2.21
N ALA A 123 6.03 11.38 -1.11
CA ALA A 123 5.41 12.45 -0.36
C ALA A 123 5.31 12.09 1.12
N GLU A 124 5.46 13.10 1.94
CA GLU A 124 5.23 13.03 3.37
C GLU A 124 4.56 14.32 3.81
N VAL A 125 3.42 14.20 4.48
CA VAL A 125 2.63 15.33 4.98
C VAL A 125 2.30 15.07 6.43
N GLU A 126 2.48 16.08 7.25
CA GLU A 126 2.00 16.13 8.64
C GLU A 126 1.20 17.42 8.80
N GLU A 127 -0.07 17.28 9.10
CA GLU A 127 -0.96 18.42 9.29
C GLU A 127 -0.89 18.94 10.72
N GLU A 128 -1.19 20.23 10.92
CA GLU A 128 -1.24 20.85 12.23
C GLU A 128 -2.23 20.14 13.19
N GLY A 129 -3.28 19.53 12.66
CA GLY A 129 -4.22 18.67 13.38
C GLY A 129 -3.64 17.36 13.90
N GLY A 130 -2.46 16.98 13.43
CA GLY A 130 -1.76 15.76 13.79
C GLY A 130 -2.05 14.57 12.87
N ASP A 131 -2.79 14.76 11.80
CA ASP A 131 -2.95 13.78 10.74
C ASP A 131 -1.64 13.62 9.96
N GLN A 132 -1.31 12.40 9.58
CA GLN A 132 -0.05 12.10 8.90
C GLN A 132 -0.30 11.26 7.65
N VAL A 133 0.43 11.55 6.59
CA VAL A 133 0.41 10.78 5.34
C VAL A 133 1.85 10.52 4.90
N LEU A 134 2.13 9.27 4.54
CA LEU A 134 3.39 8.86 3.94
C LEU A 134 3.09 8.04 2.68
N VAL A 135 3.70 8.43 1.57
CA VAL A 135 3.57 7.74 0.28
C VAL A 135 4.95 7.36 -0.22
N TRP A 136 5.14 6.09 -0.58
CA TRP A 136 6.42 5.62 -1.12
C TRP A 136 6.25 4.51 -2.16
N LEU A 137 7.26 4.37 -3.00
CA LEU A 137 7.37 3.32 -4.02
C LEU A 137 8.36 2.24 -3.59
N ARG A 138 7.95 1.01 -3.83
CA ARG A 138 8.77 -0.19 -3.58
C ARG A 138 8.92 -1.04 -4.82
#